data_24c577175782e8f537fb50f218de108e
#
_entry.id   24c577175782e8f537fb50f218de108e
#
_cell.length_a   1.000
_cell.length_b   1.000
_cell.length_c   1.000
_cell.angle_alpha   90.00
_cell.angle_beta   90.00
_cell.angle_gamma   90.00
#
_symmetry.space_group_name_H-M   'P 1'
#
loop_
_entity.id
_entity.type
_entity.pdbx_description
1 polymer ?
#
loop_
_entity_poly.entity_id
_entity_poly.type
_entity_poly.pdbx_seq_one_letter_code
_entity_poly.pdbx_strand_id
1 'polypeptide(L)'
;ARLAGMNLDQKLNYTGGKLIRQYGCYSCHDIGGFEDAKPIGTPLTTEASKLISKLDFGYFHDKLPHTKWDWFRQKVDSPRSFDMIPQEDYTYKMKVKNPLEKLRMPHFGLNEQELDAIVTVIMGWVKDEIPSTKLPVSDERNLAIAAGEKLITQYNCQGCHSIDGNGAAILPTVASWLEEIADETTAEDNSLVLSFAPPMLDTEGKKVQPDWLFKFFKNPTMIRPNLQVRMPSFTMISDNDWNTIIKYFQLKDGQTNPYENPHSIAKNSTTYRAGEVIQDMGACNNCHFYGDQKPKQAALSWGPNLALTKERLRPEWVVDWFRDPQMIMPGTKMPAPYIPTDEPLASVRE
;
A
#
# COMPACT_ATOMS: atom_id res chain seq x y z
N ALA A 1 30.95 22.74 9.13
CA ALA A 1 29.92 22.59 10.19
C ALA A 1 28.49 22.42 9.63
N ARG A 2 28.11 23.16 8.58
CA ARG A 2 26.70 23.19 8.07
C ARG A 2 26.26 21.89 7.38
N LEU A 3 27.17 21.06 6.86
CA LEU A 3 26.88 19.83 6.13
C LEU A 3 26.87 18.58 7.02
N ALA A 4 27.34 18.68 8.27
CA ALA A 4 27.59 17.52 9.12
C ALA A 4 26.33 16.74 9.58
N GLY A 5 25.14 17.36 9.52
CA GLY A 5 23.87 16.73 9.89
C GLY A 5 22.96 16.41 8.70
N MET A 6 23.41 16.62 7.47
CA MET A 6 22.59 16.45 6.26
C MET A 6 22.72 15.04 5.70
N ASN A 7 21.61 14.45 5.26
CA ASN A 7 21.62 13.26 4.43
C ASN A 7 22.12 13.59 3.00
N LEU A 8 22.23 12.58 2.13
CA LEU A 8 22.77 12.76 0.79
C LEU A 8 21.95 13.77 -0.03
N ASP A 9 20.62 13.62 -0.04
CA ASP A 9 19.72 14.49 -0.82
C ASP A 9 19.76 15.94 -0.34
N GLN A 10 19.83 16.17 0.96
CA GLN A 10 19.99 17.49 1.55
C GLN A 10 21.35 18.12 1.17
N LYS A 11 22.42 17.32 1.12
CA LYS A 11 23.73 17.79 0.65
C LYS A 11 23.72 18.13 -0.83
N LEU A 12 23.09 17.29 -1.67
CA LEU A 12 22.95 17.54 -3.11
C LEU A 12 22.14 18.80 -3.36
N ASN A 13 21.01 18.96 -2.68
CA ASN A 13 20.17 20.15 -2.79
C ASN A 13 20.94 21.43 -2.42
N TYR A 14 21.62 21.43 -1.27
CA TYR A 14 22.44 22.56 -0.85
C TYR A 14 23.56 22.88 -1.86
N THR A 15 24.27 21.86 -2.34
CA THR A 15 25.35 22.03 -3.30
C THR A 15 24.84 22.51 -4.65
N GLY A 16 23.74 21.96 -5.14
CA GLY A 16 23.08 22.40 -6.38
C GLY A 16 22.67 23.87 -6.34
N GLY A 17 22.09 24.34 -5.24
CA GLY A 17 21.78 25.76 -5.05
C GLY A 17 23.02 26.66 -5.08
N LYS A 18 24.16 26.17 -4.57
CA LYS A 18 25.44 26.89 -4.66
C LYS A 18 25.98 26.95 -6.10
N LEU A 19 25.88 25.85 -6.82
CA LEU A 19 26.32 25.77 -8.22
C LEU A 19 25.46 26.65 -9.13
N ILE A 20 24.16 26.72 -8.92
CA ILE A 20 23.25 27.63 -9.64
C ILE A 20 23.71 29.09 -9.47
N ARG A 21 24.15 29.49 -8.27
CA ARG A 21 24.75 30.81 -8.03
C ARG A 21 26.08 30.98 -8.75
N GLN A 22 26.95 29.97 -8.66
CA GLN A 22 28.30 30.02 -9.25
C GLN A 22 28.26 30.12 -10.77
N TYR A 23 27.40 29.33 -11.41
CA TYR A 23 27.24 29.30 -12.86
C TYR A 23 26.25 30.34 -13.42
N GLY A 24 25.57 31.09 -12.55
CA GLY A 24 24.70 32.19 -12.93
C GLY A 24 23.46 31.78 -13.71
N CYS A 25 22.91 30.58 -13.47
CA CYS A 25 21.73 30.06 -14.16
C CYS A 25 20.53 31.01 -14.06
N TYR A 26 20.40 31.72 -12.94
CA TYR A 26 19.36 32.74 -12.67
C TYR A 26 19.46 33.97 -13.59
N SER A 27 20.59 34.22 -14.21
CA SER A 27 20.71 35.33 -15.17
C SER A 27 19.92 35.09 -16.47
N CYS A 28 19.58 33.83 -16.76
CA CYS A 28 18.80 33.44 -17.93
C CYS A 28 17.41 32.90 -17.57
N HIS A 29 17.29 32.25 -16.41
CA HIS A 29 16.08 31.59 -15.97
C HIS A 29 15.48 32.27 -14.75
N ASP A 30 14.16 32.35 -14.71
CA ASP A 30 13.44 32.75 -13.52
C ASP A 30 13.48 31.58 -12.51
N ILE A 31 14.12 31.80 -11.38
CA ILE A 31 14.34 30.80 -10.35
C ILE A 31 13.95 31.40 -9.00
N GLY A 32 13.08 30.74 -8.25
CA GLY A 32 12.68 31.15 -6.91
C GLY A 32 13.89 31.35 -5.99
N GLY A 33 13.97 32.50 -5.32
CA GLY A 33 15.12 32.95 -4.49
C GLY A 33 16.23 33.67 -5.24
N PHE A 34 15.97 34.03 -6.54
CA PHE A 34 16.87 34.79 -7.42
C PHE A 34 16.11 35.84 -8.23
N GLU A 35 15.11 36.48 -7.62
CA GLU A 35 14.11 37.32 -8.29
C GLU A 35 14.69 38.61 -8.89
N ASP A 36 15.89 39.00 -8.51
CA ASP A 36 16.55 40.23 -8.97
C ASP A 36 17.09 40.16 -10.40
N ALA A 37 17.08 38.96 -11.02
CA ALA A 37 17.57 38.76 -12.38
C ALA A 37 16.45 38.83 -13.41
N LYS A 38 16.71 39.49 -14.57
CA LYS A 38 15.76 39.48 -15.70
C LYS A 38 15.92 38.16 -16.47
N PRO A 39 14.90 37.29 -16.51
CA PRO A 39 15.02 36.01 -17.18
C PRO A 39 15.04 36.18 -18.71
N ILE A 40 15.95 35.48 -19.37
CA ILE A 40 16.01 35.35 -20.82
C ILE A 40 15.48 33.98 -21.28
N GLY A 41 15.57 32.97 -20.39
CA GLY A 41 15.15 31.60 -20.60
C GLY A 41 13.77 31.29 -20.05
N THR A 42 13.36 30.03 -20.17
CA THR A 42 12.11 29.54 -19.59
C THR A 42 12.21 29.57 -18.05
N PRO A 43 11.14 30.00 -17.34
CA PRO A 43 11.07 29.90 -15.88
C PRO A 43 11.29 28.47 -15.39
N LEU A 44 12.12 28.29 -14.38
CA LEU A 44 12.43 26.97 -13.81
C LEU A 44 11.74 26.69 -12.46
N THR A 45 11.08 27.70 -11.89
CA THR A 45 10.50 27.65 -10.54
C THR A 45 9.56 26.45 -10.31
N THR A 46 8.90 25.97 -11.37
CA THR A 46 7.96 24.84 -11.32
C THR A 46 8.25 23.79 -12.38
N GLU A 47 9.49 23.72 -12.85
CA GLU A 47 9.84 22.92 -14.02
C GLU A 47 9.65 21.42 -13.77
N ALA A 48 9.92 20.93 -12.56
CA ALA A 48 9.69 19.54 -12.20
C ALA A 48 8.21 19.14 -12.14
N SER A 49 7.29 20.10 -12.11
CA SER A 49 5.85 19.81 -12.19
C SER A 49 5.35 19.51 -13.60
N LYS A 50 6.15 19.77 -14.63
CA LYS A 50 5.78 19.43 -16.00
C LYS A 50 5.58 17.94 -16.16
N LEU A 51 4.55 17.54 -16.89
CA LEU A 51 4.34 16.14 -17.26
C LEU A 51 5.45 15.70 -18.23
N ILE A 52 5.86 14.44 -18.14
CA ILE A 52 6.85 13.85 -19.05
C ILE A 52 6.45 14.05 -20.51
N SER A 53 5.15 13.94 -20.82
CA SER A 53 4.60 14.18 -22.16
C SER A 53 4.77 15.62 -22.68
N LYS A 54 5.18 16.57 -21.83
CA LYS A 54 5.49 17.96 -22.18
C LYS A 54 6.99 18.21 -22.36
N LEU A 55 7.82 17.20 -22.08
CA LEU A 55 9.25 17.26 -22.29
C LEU A 55 9.56 16.69 -23.68
N ASP A 56 10.13 17.52 -24.53
CA ASP A 56 10.52 17.10 -25.87
C ASP A 56 11.86 16.36 -25.81
N PHE A 57 11.81 15.04 -25.95
CA PHE A 57 13.00 14.19 -26.03
C PHE A 57 13.72 14.29 -27.37
N GLY A 58 13.03 14.73 -28.46
CA GLY A 58 13.63 14.92 -29.78
C GLY A 58 14.50 13.72 -30.19
N TYR A 59 15.76 14.01 -30.54
CA TYR A 59 16.75 12.98 -30.89
C TYR A 59 16.97 11.88 -29.87
N PHE A 60 16.67 12.15 -28.60
CA PHE A 60 16.88 11.23 -27.51
C PHE A 60 15.69 10.35 -27.20
N HIS A 61 14.61 10.42 -27.97
CA HIS A 61 13.39 9.65 -27.72
C HIS A 61 13.66 8.16 -27.47
N ASP A 62 14.49 7.55 -28.33
CA ASP A 62 14.82 6.12 -28.22
C ASP A 62 16.18 5.86 -27.54
N LYS A 63 16.82 6.88 -26.98
CA LYS A 63 18.19 6.80 -26.46
C LYS A 63 18.31 7.08 -24.96
N LEU A 64 17.35 7.79 -24.40
CA LEU A 64 17.28 8.09 -22.98
C LEU A 64 16.08 7.42 -22.35
N PRO A 65 16.20 6.94 -21.11
CA PRO A 65 15.05 6.57 -20.33
C PRO A 65 14.05 7.73 -20.26
N HIS A 66 12.75 7.43 -20.43
CA HIS A 66 11.71 8.46 -20.39
C HIS A 66 11.41 8.86 -18.95
N THR A 67 12.39 9.37 -18.22
CA THR A 67 12.25 9.97 -16.91
C THR A 67 12.54 11.47 -16.97
N LYS A 68 12.00 12.21 -16.02
CA LYS A 68 12.31 13.65 -15.89
C LYS A 68 13.79 13.85 -15.56
N TRP A 69 14.33 12.96 -14.70
CA TRP A 69 15.73 13.02 -14.30
C TRP A 69 16.67 12.95 -15.51
N ASP A 70 16.51 11.93 -16.35
CA ASP A 70 17.39 11.73 -17.50
C ASP A 70 17.26 12.87 -18.52
N TRP A 71 16.03 13.38 -18.70
CA TRP A 71 15.81 14.53 -19.59
C TRP A 71 16.49 15.80 -19.10
N PHE A 72 16.32 16.16 -17.81
CA PHE A 72 16.99 17.33 -17.22
C PHE A 72 18.48 17.17 -17.23
N ARG A 73 19.00 16.00 -16.91
CA ARG A 73 20.42 15.70 -16.91
C ARG A 73 21.02 15.94 -18.29
N GLN A 74 20.43 15.36 -19.34
CA GLN A 74 20.85 15.57 -20.72
C GLN A 74 20.74 17.03 -21.13
N LYS A 75 19.68 17.72 -20.71
CA LYS A 75 19.43 19.12 -21.06
C LYS A 75 20.46 20.08 -20.43
N VAL A 76 20.88 19.81 -19.21
CA VAL A 76 21.89 20.64 -18.50
C VAL A 76 23.30 20.29 -18.97
N ASP A 77 23.62 19.02 -19.16
CA ASP A 77 24.91 18.59 -19.65
C ASP A 77 25.20 19.08 -21.09
N SER A 78 24.35 18.71 -22.00
CA SER A 78 24.59 18.94 -23.44
C SER A 78 23.38 19.57 -24.12
N PRO A 79 23.01 20.83 -23.79
CA PRO A 79 21.77 21.46 -24.28
C PRO A 79 21.67 21.53 -25.78
N ARG A 80 22.81 21.73 -26.48
CA ARG A 80 22.86 21.84 -27.96
C ARG A 80 22.58 20.53 -28.68
N SER A 81 22.64 19.41 -27.99
CA SER A 81 22.24 18.10 -28.55
C SER A 81 20.76 18.02 -28.92
N PHE A 82 19.91 18.85 -28.30
CA PHE A 82 18.51 19.02 -28.69
C PHE A 82 18.29 19.87 -29.94
N ASP A 83 19.35 20.45 -30.55
CA ASP A 83 19.30 21.08 -31.85
C ASP A 83 19.40 20.08 -33.01
N MET A 84 19.60 18.80 -32.73
CA MET A 84 19.59 17.73 -33.72
C MET A 84 18.18 17.50 -34.28
N ILE A 85 18.05 17.41 -35.58
CA ILE A 85 16.77 17.21 -36.28
C ILE A 85 16.91 15.99 -37.16
N PRO A 86 15.89 15.10 -37.23
CA PRO A 86 15.87 13.99 -38.17
C PRO A 86 15.89 14.52 -39.61
N GLN A 87 16.62 13.84 -40.46
CA GLN A 87 16.65 14.09 -41.91
C GLN A 87 15.72 13.12 -42.63
N GLU A 88 15.46 13.35 -43.93
CA GLU A 88 14.57 12.51 -44.73
C GLU A 88 15.00 11.03 -44.80
N ASP A 89 16.29 10.75 -44.60
CA ASP A 89 16.86 9.40 -44.53
C ASP A 89 16.83 8.79 -43.12
N TYR A 90 16.09 9.39 -42.18
CA TYR A 90 16.01 9.03 -40.76
C TYR A 90 17.34 9.09 -40.02
N THR A 91 18.37 9.70 -40.57
CA THR A 91 19.61 10.01 -39.86
C THR A 91 19.46 11.32 -39.07
N TYR A 92 19.96 11.34 -37.84
CA TYR A 92 19.98 12.54 -37.02
C TYR A 92 21.31 13.25 -37.22
N LYS A 93 21.32 14.28 -38.08
CA LYS A 93 22.44 15.22 -38.19
C LYS A 93 22.09 16.51 -37.47
N MET A 94 23.11 17.21 -36.98
CA MET A 94 22.91 18.57 -36.49
C MET A 94 22.45 19.43 -37.65
N LYS A 95 21.18 19.84 -37.64
CA LYS A 95 20.71 20.85 -38.60
C LYS A 95 21.42 22.13 -38.26
N VAL A 96 22.00 22.76 -39.30
CA VAL A 96 22.49 24.11 -39.17
C VAL A 96 21.27 25.03 -39.09
N LYS A 97 20.77 25.26 -37.88
CA LYS A 97 19.71 26.23 -37.62
C LYS A 97 20.24 27.63 -37.85
N ASN A 98 19.35 28.54 -38.25
CA ASN A 98 19.63 29.97 -38.22
C ASN A 98 20.15 30.35 -36.81
N PRO A 99 21.15 31.24 -36.68
CA PRO A 99 21.65 31.66 -35.38
C PRO A 99 20.60 32.06 -34.36
N LEU A 100 19.47 32.63 -34.81
CA LEU A 100 18.34 33.02 -33.93
C LEU A 100 17.47 31.84 -33.46
N GLU A 101 17.53 30.71 -34.14
CA GLU A 101 16.77 29.50 -33.81
C GLU A 101 17.55 28.49 -32.97
N LYS A 102 18.86 28.72 -32.80
CA LYS A 102 19.71 27.86 -31.99
C LYS A 102 19.37 27.98 -30.50
N LEU A 103 19.40 26.85 -29.79
CA LEU A 103 19.31 26.87 -28.33
C LEU A 103 20.46 27.75 -27.77
N ARG A 104 20.09 28.68 -26.91
CA ARG A 104 21.02 29.65 -26.33
C ARG A 104 21.67 29.16 -25.05
N MET A 105 21.14 28.09 -24.46
CA MET A 105 21.70 27.52 -23.25
C MET A 105 23.14 27.04 -23.48
N PRO A 106 24.12 27.55 -22.73
CA PRO A 106 25.51 27.18 -22.92
C PRO A 106 25.79 25.79 -22.35
N HIS A 107 26.88 25.16 -22.81
CA HIS A 107 27.46 24.00 -22.13
C HIS A 107 28.37 24.51 -21.03
N PHE A 108 28.10 24.11 -19.79
CA PHE A 108 28.80 24.62 -18.61
C PHE A 108 30.05 23.82 -18.21
N GLY A 109 30.32 22.68 -18.85
CA GLY A 109 31.44 21.81 -18.51
C GLY A 109 31.37 21.24 -17.11
N LEU A 110 30.18 20.92 -16.64
CA LEU A 110 29.93 20.35 -15.30
C LEU A 110 30.49 18.93 -15.24
N ASN A 111 31.05 18.56 -14.09
CA ASN A 111 31.34 17.16 -13.79
C ASN A 111 30.05 16.42 -13.33
N GLU A 112 30.12 15.10 -13.27
CA GLU A 112 28.96 14.23 -12.93
C GLU A 112 28.30 14.63 -11.59
N GLN A 113 29.09 14.93 -10.58
CA GLN A 113 28.58 15.28 -9.25
C GLN A 113 27.89 16.65 -9.23
N GLU A 114 28.43 17.62 -9.97
CA GLU A 114 27.83 18.95 -10.14
C GLU A 114 26.53 18.87 -10.92
N LEU A 115 26.50 18.04 -11.96
CA LEU A 115 25.34 17.81 -12.79
C LEU A 115 24.20 17.18 -11.96
N ASP A 116 24.51 16.12 -11.21
CA ASP A 116 23.53 15.45 -10.35
C ASP A 116 23.00 16.40 -9.24
N ALA A 117 23.87 17.24 -8.68
CA ALA A 117 23.45 18.22 -7.68
C ALA A 117 22.48 19.27 -8.26
N ILE A 118 22.77 19.79 -9.47
CA ILE A 118 21.89 20.75 -10.15
C ILE A 118 20.55 20.10 -10.49
N VAL A 119 20.57 18.90 -11.06
CA VAL A 119 19.34 18.18 -11.44
C VAL A 119 18.50 17.87 -10.18
N THR A 120 19.13 17.50 -9.07
CA THR A 120 18.43 17.30 -7.78
C THR A 120 17.67 18.56 -7.36
N VAL A 121 18.28 19.72 -7.47
CA VAL A 121 17.61 20.98 -7.13
C VAL A 121 16.45 21.27 -8.08
N ILE A 122 16.65 21.13 -9.40
CA ILE A 122 15.60 21.32 -10.39
C ILE A 122 14.41 20.38 -10.13
N MET A 123 14.67 19.13 -9.80
CA MET A 123 13.64 18.14 -9.49
C MET A 123 12.83 18.49 -8.21
N GLY A 124 13.39 19.30 -7.32
CA GLY A 124 12.68 19.87 -6.15
C GLY A 124 11.80 21.08 -6.47
N TRP A 125 11.91 21.68 -7.64
CA TRP A 125 11.10 22.84 -8.04
C TRP A 125 9.76 22.39 -8.60
N VAL A 126 8.84 22.13 -7.70
CA VAL A 126 7.49 21.67 -7.99
C VAL A 126 6.48 22.78 -7.71
N LYS A 127 5.38 22.73 -8.45
CA LYS A 127 4.22 23.57 -8.18
C LYS A 127 3.46 22.97 -6.99
N ASP A 128 3.28 23.73 -5.92
CA ASP A 128 2.54 23.27 -4.74
C ASP A 128 1.03 23.09 -5.00
N GLU A 129 0.53 23.66 -6.10
CA GLU A 129 -0.86 23.51 -6.49
C GLU A 129 -1.10 22.16 -7.20
N ILE A 130 -1.84 21.31 -6.56
CA ILE A 130 -2.43 20.14 -7.20
C ILE A 130 -3.64 20.61 -8.01
N PRO A 131 -3.72 20.37 -9.34
CA PRO A 131 -4.89 20.74 -10.13
C PRO A 131 -6.17 20.18 -9.47
N SER A 132 -7.20 21.01 -9.38
CA SER A 132 -8.47 20.62 -8.76
C SER A 132 -9.10 19.36 -9.36
N THR A 133 -8.84 19.10 -10.66
CA THR A 133 -9.25 17.87 -11.35
C THR A 133 -8.53 16.61 -10.88
N LYS A 134 -7.42 16.76 -10.15
CA LYS A 134 -6.64 15.65 -9.57
C LYS A 134 -6.77 15.58 -8.05
N LEU A 135 -7.43 16.55 -7.44
CA LEU A 135 -7.79 16.43 -6.04
C LEU A 135 -8.89 15.37 -5.95
N PRO A 136 -8.73 14.35 -5.11
CA PRO A 136 -9.85 13.47 -4.79
C PRO A 136 -11.00 14.34 -4.29
N VAL A 137 -12.23 13.97 -4.65
CA VAL A 137 -13.40 14.62 -4.07
C VAL A 137 -13.25 14.48 -2.56
N SER A 138 -13.01 15.60 -1.89
CA SER A 138 -12.76 15.64 -0.44
C SER A 138 -14.08 15.58 0.30
N ASP A 139 -14.78 14.43 0.20
CA ASP A 139 -15.82 14.12 1.14
C ASP A 139 -15.20 13.57 2.44
N GLU A 140 -15.96 13.62 3.51
CA GLU A 140 -15.50 13.17 4.84
C GLU A 140 -15.05 11.69 4.81
N ARG A 141 -15.70 10.87 4.00
CA ARG A 141 -15.38 9.47 3.82
C ARG A 141 -14.00 9.28 3.20
N ASN A 142 -13.72 9.97 2.08
CA ASN A 142 -12.44 9.85 1.37
C ASN A 142 -11.29 10.41 2.21
N LEU A 143 -11.51 11.48 2.96
CA LEU A 143 -10.52 12.00 3.91
C LEU A 143 -10.20 10.99 5.02
N ALA A 144 -11.21 10.32 5.56
CA ALA A 144 -11.01 9.31 6.59
C ALA A 144 -10.29 8.06 6.04
N ILE A 145 -10.58 7.64 4.80
CA ILE A 145 -9.86 6.56 4.12
C ILE A 145 -8.40 6.94 3.92
N ALA A 146 -8.11 8.11 3.38
CA ALA A 146 -6.73 8.57 3.15
C ALA A 146 -5.93 8.69 4.47
N ALA A 147 -6.57 9.15 5.56
CA ALA A 147 -5.94 9.20 6.87
C ALA A 147 -5.57 7.80 7.38
N GLY A 148 -6.43 6.82 7.20
CA GLY A 148 -6.16 5.43 7.57
C GLY A 148 -5.06 4.79 6.71
N GLU A 149 -5.05 4.98 5.40
CA GLU A 149 -4.00 4.51 4.49
C GLU A 149 -2.62 5.05 4.89
N LYS A 150 -2.58 6.34 5.25
CA LYS A 150 -1.35 6.96 5.74
C LYS A 150 -0.82 6.25 7.00
N LEU A 151 -1.70 5.95 7.96
CA LEU A 151 -1.30 5.27 9.20
C LEU A 151 -0.90 3.81 8.94
N ILE A 152 -1.60 3.07 8.07
CA ILE A 152 -1.25 1.71 7.66
C ILE A 152 0.17 1.68 7.07
N THR A 153 0.51 2.65 6.24
CA THR A 153 1.85 2.80 5.66
C THR A 153 2.88 3.20 6.73
N GLN A 154 2.55 4.18 7.56
CA GLN A 154 3.43 4.70 8.61
C GLN A 154 3.81 3.62 9.62
N TYR A 155 2.87 2.78 10.04
CA TYR A 155 3.08 1.70 11.00
C TYR A 155 3.46 0.37 10.34
N ASN A 156 3.68 0.38 9.01
CA ASN A 156 4.12 -0.77 8.22
C ASN A 156 3.24 -2.03 8.41
N CYS A 157 1.93 -1.88 8.46
CA CYS A 157 1.01 -3.01 8.58
C CYS A 157 1.15 -3.99 7.42
N GLN A 158 1.46 -3.48 6.23
CA GLN A 158 1.71 -4.24 5.01
C GLN A 158 3.02 -5.04 5.02
N GLY A 159 3.92 -4.80 5.99
CA GLY A 159 5.07 -5.67 6.22
C GLY A 159 4.68 -7.11 6.54
N CYS A 160 3.54 -7.28 7.23
CA CYS A 160 3.02 -8.57 7.63
C CYS A 160 1.72 -8.97 6.92
N HIS A 161 0.83 -8.01 6.64
CA HIS A 161 -0.50 -8.26 6.08
C HIS A 161 -0.60 -7.86 4.62
N SER A 162 -1.38 -8.61 3.83
CA SER A 162 -1.91 -8.13 2.56
C SER A 162 -3.11 -7.23 2.82
N ILE A 163 -3.09 -6.02 2.22
CA ILE A 163 -4.17 -5.04 2.28
C ILE A 163 -4.37 -4.50 0.85
N ASP A 164 -5.56 -4.64 0.30
CA ASP A 164 -5.87 -4.27 -1.09
C ASP A 164 -4.92 -4.92 -2.12
N GLY A 165 -4.57 -6.18 -1.90
CA GLY A 165 -3.65 -6.94 -2.74
C GLY A 165 -2.19 -6.52 -2.66
N ASN A 166 -1.83 -5.62 -1.73
CA ASN A 166 -0.47 -5.12 -1.55
C ASN A 166 0.09 -5.54 -0.18
N GLY A 167 1.41 -5.74 -0.12
CA GLY A 167 2.09 -6.05 1.15
C GLY A 167 2.39 -7.52 1.32
N ALA A 168 2.21 -8.03 2.55
CA ALA A 168 2.56 -9.38 2.96
C ALA A 168 4.05 -9.73 2.76
N ALA A 169 4.95 -8.77 3.00
CA ALA A 169 6.40 -8.95 2.81
C ALA A 169 6.99 -10.09 3.67
N ILE A 170 6.27 -10.55 4.68
CA ILE A 170 6.67 -11.68 5.55
C ILE A 170 6.52 -13.05 4.87
N LEU A 171 5.76 -13.18 3.78
CA LEU A 171 5.46 -14.50 3.17
C LEU A 171 6.69 -15.34 2.84
N PRO A 172 7.79 -14.80 2.25
CA PRO A 172 8.99 -15.60 2.03
C PRO A 172 9.58 -16.19 3.31
N THR A 173 9.54 -15.43 4.42
CA THR A 173 10.02 -15.90 5.71
C THR A 173 9.16 -17.02 6.26
N VAL A 174 7.83 -16.94 6.08
CA VAL A 174 6.91 -18.01 6.48
C VAL A 174 7.13 -19.26 5.62
N ALA A 175 7.37 -19.08 4.32
CA ALA A 175 7.68 -20.19 3.41
C ALA A 175 8.96 -20.91 3.83
N SER A 176 10.07 -20.19 4.03
CA SER A 176 11.33 -20.77 4.49
C SER A 176 11.21 -21.51 5.84
N TRP A 177 10.44 -20.92 6.78
CA TRP A 177 10.19 -21.58 8.04
C TRP A 177 9.35 -22.87 7.90
N LEU A 178 8.38 -22.89 6.97
CA LEU A 178 7.60 -24.09 6.70
C LEU A 178 8.44 -25.18 6.04
N GLU A 179 9.37 -24.84 5.16
CA GLU A 179 10.33 -25.77 4.58
C GLU A 179 11.19 -26.47 5.63
N GLU A 180 11.54 -25.79 6.72
CA GLU A 180 12.32 -26.36 7.82
C GLU A 180 11.54 -27.37 8.68
N ILE A 181 10.21 -27.21 8.79
CA ILE A 181 9.38 -28.01 9.70
C ILE A 181 8.43 -28.99 9.01
N ALA A 182 8.21 -28.84 7.71
CA ALA A 182 7.32 -29.68 6.92
C ALA A 182 8.11 -30.82 6.23
N ASP A 183 7.43 -31.94 6.01
CA ASP A 183 7.95 -32.98 5.14
C ASP A 183 7.91 -32.54 3.66
N GLU A 184 8.67 -33.23 2.79
CA GLU A 184 8.84 -32.86 1.36
C GLU A 184 7.50 -32.72 0.60
N THR A 185 6.44 -33.38 1.04
CA THR A 185 5.11 -33.33 0.39
C THR A 185 4.29 -32.10 0.76
N THR A 186 4.64 -31.42 1.84
CA THR A 186 3.91 -30.29 2.40
C THR A 186 4.50 -28.93 1.96
N ALA A 187 5.78 -28.91 1.59
CA ALA A 187 6.52 -27.69 1.26
C ALA A 187 6.14 -27.06 -0.09
N GLU A 188 5.62 -27.85 -1.04
CA GLU A 188 5.25 -27.37 -2.38
C GLU A 188 3.88 -26.68 -2.46
N ASP A 189 3.07 -26.73 -1.39
CA ASP A 189 1.73 -26.17 -1.37
C ASP A 189 1.72 -24.70 -0.91
N ASN A 190 1.69 -23.76 -1.86
CA ASN A 190 1.54 -22.32 -1.58
C ASN A 190 0.31 -21.99 -0.73
N SER A 191 -0.74 -22.84 -0.73
CA SER A 191 -1.92 -22.63 0.13
C SER A 191 -1.56 -22.81 1.60
N LEU A 192 -0.58 -23.66 1.91
CA LEU A 192 -0.09 -23.86 3.27
C LEU A 192 0.58 -22.57 3.81
N VAL A 193 1.42 -21.93 3.02
CA VAL A 193 2.06 -20.65 3.38
C VAL A 193 1.01 -19.62 3.78
N LEU A 194 -0.02 -19.43 2.96
CA LEU A 194 -1.09 -18.49 3.25
C LEU A 194 -1.88 -18.87 4.51
N SER A 195 -2.07 -20.15 4.79
CA SER A 195 -2.78 -20.60 5.98
C SER A 195 -2.01 -20.39 7.29
N PHE A 196 -0.68 -20.31 7.24
CA PHE A 196 0.19 -20.05 8.39
C PHE A 196 0.63 -18.57 8.52
N ALA A 197 0.50 -17.81 7.45
CA ALA A 197 0.82 -16.38 7.43
C ALA A 197 -0.19 -15.53 8.22
N PRO A 198 0.16 -14.26 8.50
CA PRO A 198 -0.80 -13.26 8.92
C PRO A 198 -1.97 -13.16 7.93
N PRO A 199 -3.21 -12.99 8.40
CA PRO A 199 -4.37 -12.98 7.51
C PRO A 199 -4.34 -11.77 6.55
N MET A 200 -4.94 -11.96 5.36
CA MET A 200 -5.32 -10.87 4.48
C MET A 200 -6.39 -10.01 5.17
N LEU A 201 -6.29 -8.69 5.03
CA LEU A 201 -7.17 -7.71 5.67
C LEU A 201 -8.13 -7.02 4.68
N ASP A 202 -8.28 -7.56 3.47
CA ASP A 202 -9.07 -6.95 2.40
C ASP A 202 -10.58 -6.81 2.73
N THR A 203 -11.08 -7.61 3.66
CA THR A 203 -12.48 -7.57 4.12
C THR A 203 -12.60 -7.39 5.63
N GLU A 204 -11.59 -6.82 6.28
CA GLU A 204 -11.55 -6.76 7.74
C GLU A 204 -12.68 -5.91 8.33
N GLY A 205 -13.09 -4.84 7.65
CA GLY A 205 -14.21 -3.99 8.06
C GLY A 205 -15.56 -4.70 8.03
N LYS A 206 -15.77 -5.64 7.08
CA LYS A 206 -16.96 -6.48 7.03
C LYS A 206 -16.94 -7.63 8.01
N LYS A 207 -15.74 -8.14 8.32
CA LYS A 207 -15.51 -9.37 9.07
C LYS A 207 -15.57 -9.14 10.57
N VAL A 208 -14.93 -8.08 11.08
CA VAL A 208 -14.65 -7.91 12.50
C VAL A 208 -15.46 -6.77 13.10
N GLN A 209 -15.94 -6.99 14.32
CA GLN A 209 -16.59 -5.95 15.12
C GLN A 209 -15.54 -4.93 15.60
N PRO A 210 -15.77 -3.62 15.45
CA PRO A 210 -14.77 -2.60 15.70
C PRO A 210 -14.30 -2.56 17.15
N ASP A 211 -15.18 -2.77 18.12
CA ASP A 211 -14.83 -2.78 19.55
C ASP A 211 -13.88 -3.92 19.91
N TRP A 212 -14.12 -5.09 19.30
CA TRP A 212 -13.22 -6.22 19.47
C TRP A 212 -11.86 -5.94 18.82
N LEU A 213 -11.87 -5.37 17.61
CA LEU A 213 -10.65 -5.05 16.86
C LEU A 213 -9.80 -4.01 17.62
N PHE A 214 -10.43 -3.00 18.22
CA PHE A 214 -9.73 -2.04 19.08
C PHE A 214 -9.04 -2.70 20.26
N LYS A 215 -9.76 -3.57 21.00
CA LYS A 215 -9.20 -4.32 22.12
C LYS A 215 -8.06 -5.25 21.68
N PHE A 216 -8.23 -5.90 20.52
CA PHE A 216 -7.23 -6.78 19.94
C PHE A 216 -5.95 -6.02 19.56
N PHE A 217 -6.04 -4.85 18.99
CA PHE A 217 -4.87 -4.01 18.69
C PHE A 217 -4.09 -3.60 19.95
N LYS A 218 -4.80 -3.33 21.03
CA LYS A 218 -4.18 -2.99 22.33
C LYS A 218 -3.52 -4.20 23.00
N ASN A 219 -4.14 -5.36 22.88
CA ASN A 219 -3.66 -6.60 23.46
C ASN A 219 -4.00 -7.79 22.56
N PRO A 220 -3.16 -8.12 21.58
CA PRO A 220 -3.41 -9.21 20.66
C PRO A 220 -3.56 -10.55 21.38
N THR A 221 -4.74 -11.14 21.27
CA THR A 221 -5.06 -12.44 21.86
C THR A 221 -4.86 -13.57 20.85
N MET A 222 -4.67 -14.79 21.34
CA MET A 222 -4.48 -15.98 20.54
C MET A 222 -5.79 -16.41 19.87
N ILE A 223 -5.91 -16.18 18.56
CA ILE A 223 -7.07 -16.57 17.76
C ILE A 223 -6.90 -17.99 17.23
N ARG A 224 -5.72 -18.31 16.73
CA ARG A 224 -5.33 -19.63 16.16
C ARG A 224 -4.22 -20.23 17.00
N PRO A 225 -4.54 -21.15 17.92
CA PRO A 225 -3.57 -21.67 18.89
C PRO A 225 -2.40 -22.44 18.28
N ASN A 226 -2.59 -22.99 17.08
CA ASN A 226 -1.59 -23.78 16.36
C ASN A 226 -0.52 -22.92 15.66
N LEU A 227 -0.74 -21.61 15.49
CA LEU A 227 0.23 -20.77 14.81
C LEU A 227 1.30 -20.25 15.78
N GLN A 228 2.53 -20.16 15.29
CA GLN A 228 3.64 -19.53 16.02
C GLN A 228 3.73 -18.04 15.72
N VAL A 229 3.43 -17.64 14.50
CA VAL A 229 3.39 -16.22 14.11
C VAL A 229 2.30 -15.51 14.88
N ARG A 230 2.67 -14.43 15.57
CA ARG A 230 1.77 -13.61 16.39
C ARG A 230 1.86 -12.15 16.00
N MET A 231 0.74 -11.48 16.01
CA MET A 231 0.73 -10.02 15.92
C MET A 231 1.38 -9.44 17.18
N PRO A 232 2.41 -8.57 17.05
CA PRO A 232 3.00 -7.91 18.21
C PRO A 232 2.07 -6.85 18.80
N SER A 233 2.30 -6.46 20.05
CA SER A 233 1.63 -5.31 20.66
C SER A 233 2.36 -4.03 20.27
N PHE A 234 1.62 -3.07 19.69
CA PHE A 234 2.15 -1.77 19.24
C PHE A 234 1.80 -0.69 20.28
N THR A 235 2.52 -0.67 21.38
CA THR A 235 2.24 0.26 22.51
C THR A 235 2.47 1.72 22.15
N MET A 236 3.21 2.02 21.05
CA MET A 236 3.48 3.36 20.57
C MET A 236 2.30 3.97 19.78
N ILE A 237 1.34 3.17 19.33
CA ILE A 237 0.22 3.66 18.53
C ILE A 237 -0.86 4.22 19.45
N SER A 238 -1.28 5.45 19.19
CA SER A 238 -2.32 6.13 19.97
C SER A 238 -3.70 5.53 19.73
N ASP A 239 -4.60 5.70 20.71
CA ASP A 239 -5.99 5.26 20.58
C ASP A 239 -6.71 5.94 19.41
N ASN A 240 -6.37 7.20 19.13
CA ASN A 240 -6.90 7.93 17.98
C ASN A 240 -6.45 7.31 16.64
N ASP A 241 -5.19 6.91 16.54
CA ASP A 241 -4.67 6.26 15.33
C ASP A 241 -5.30 4.88 15.12
N TRP A 242 -5.48 4.10 16.20
CA TRP A 242 -6.21 2.84 16.13
C TRP A 242 -7.64 3.02 15.66
N ASN A 243 -8.36 4.00 16.20
CA ASN A 243 -9.72 4.31 15.74
C ASN A 243 -9.75 4.76 14.28
N THR A 244 -8.75 5.51 13.82
CA THR A 244 -8.62 5.93 12.43
C THR A 244 -8.39 4.73 11.51
N ILE A 245 -7.56 3.78 11.89
CA ILE A 245 -7.32 2.54 11.14
C ILE A 245 -8.59 1.67 11.10
N ILE A 246 -9.30 1.53 12.21
CA ILE A 246 -10.56 0.80 12.27
C ILE A 246 -11.62 1.44 11.36
N LYS A 247 -11.75 2.76 11.43
CA LYS A 247 -12.66 3.53 10.56
C LYS A 247 -12.30 3.34 9.09
N TYR A 248 -11.01 3.31 8.74
CA TYR A 248 -10.56 2.99 7.38
C TYR A 248 -11.10 1.66 6.89
N PHE A 249 -10.89 0.57 7.62
CA PHE A 249 -11.39 -0.75 7.22
C PHE A 249 -12.91 -0.76 7.05
N GLN A 250 -13.65 -0.14 7.99
CA GLN A 250 -15.10 -0.05 7.89
C GLN A 250 -15.57 0.69 6.65
N LEU A 251 -15.01 1.88 6.40
CA LEU A 251 -15.40 2.71 5.26
C LEU A 251 -14.97 2.09 3.92
N LYS A 252 -13.80 1.46 3.88
CA LYS A 252 -13.29 0.77 2.69
C LYS A 252 -14.25 -0.34 2.27
N ASP A 253 -14.76 -1.09 3.23
CA ASP A 253 -15.69 -2.19 3.02
C ASP A 253 -17.18 -1.74 2.95
N GLY A 254 -17.44 -0.44 2.89
CA GLY A 254 -18.80 0.10 2.79
C GLY A 254 -19.64 -0.10 4.04
N GLN A 255 -19.00 -0.29 5.21
CA GLN A 255 -19.70 -0.49 6.47
C GLN A 255 -20.07 0.84 7.13
N THR A 256 -21.16 0.84 7.87
CA THR A 256 -21.59 1.98 8.67
C THR A 256 -20.72 2.12 9.94
N ASN A 257 -20.52 3.36 10.37
CA ASN A 257 -19.85 3.70 11.62
C ASN A 257 -20.69 4.75 12.36
N PRO A 258 -21.07 4.55 13.63
CA PRO A 258 -20.72 3.40 14.48
C PRO A 258 -21.40 2.08 14.05
N TYR A 259 -20.76 0.95 14.43
CA TYR A 259 -21.36 -0.38 14.27
C TYR A 259 -22.27 -0.69 15.42
N GLU A 260 -23.48 -1.09 15.11
CA GLU A 260 -24.42 -1.65 16.07
C GLU A 260 -24.69 -3.11 15.70
N ASN A 261 -24.45 -4.03 16.63
CA ASN A 261 -24.79 -5.44 16.39
C ASN A 261 -26.31 -5.61 16.44
N PRO A 262 -26.97 -5.88 15.32
CA PRO A 262 -28.44 -5.97 15.27
C PRO A 262 -28.97 -7.26 15.88
N HIS A 263 -28.11 -8.22 16.20
CA HIS A 263 -28.51 -9.55 16.59
C HIS A 263 -28.28 -9.81 18.09
N SER A 264 -29.36 -9.88 18.82
CA SER A 264 -29.38 -10.42 20.20
C SER A 264 -30.12 -11.74 20.19
N ILE A 265 -29.36 -12.85 20.19
CA ILE A 265 -29.96 -14.20 20.20
C ILE A 265 -29.97 -14.72 21.64
N ALA A 266 -31.16 -14.95 22.17
CA ALA A 266 -31.32 -15.50 23.49
C ALA A 266 -30.82 -16.96 23.53
N LYS A 267 -30.06 -17.30 24.58
CA LYS A 267 -29.64 -18.67 24.83
C LYS A 267 -30.88 -19.55 24.95
N ASN A 268 -30.85 -20.73 24.33
CA ASN A 268 -31.98 -21.68 24.26
C ASN A 268 -33.19 -21.23 23.38
N SER A 269 -33.05 -20.15 22.63
CA SER A 269 -34.04 -19.85 21.57
C SER A 269 -33.99 -20.90 20.45
N THR A 270 -35.04 -20.97 19.60
CA THR A 270 -35.03 -21.83 18.44
C THR A 270 -33.84 -21.58 17.54
N THR A 271 -33.50 -20.29 17.31
CA THR A 271 -32.32 -19.90 16.51
C THR A 271 -31.03 -20.38 17.13
N TYR A 272 -30.88 -20.29 18.45
CA TYR A 272 -29.69 -20.78 19.16
C TYR A 272 -29.54 -22.30 19.00
N ARG A 273 -30.62 -23.06 19.21
CA ARG A 273 -30.63 -24.53 19.03
C ARG A 273 -30.37 -24.96 17.61
N ALA A 274 -30.91 -24.23 16.63
CA ALA A 274 -30.61 -24.48 15.23
C ALA A 274 -29.09 -24.27 14.94
N GLY A 275 -28.47 -23.29 15.58
CA GLY A 275 -27.03 -23.09 15.50
C GLY A 275 -26.22 -24.27 16.06
N GLU A 276 -26.66 -24.87 17.17
CA GLU A 276 -26.04 -26.08 17.73
C GLU A 276 -26.16 -27.27 16.75
N VAL A 277 -27.33 -27.45 16.15
CA VAL A 277 -27.52 -28.49 15.09
C VAL A 277 -26.61 -28.26 13.90
N ILE A 278 -26.47 -27.02 13.41
CA ILE A 278 -25.57 -26.68 12.33
C ILE A 278 -24.10 -26.99 12.69
N GLN A 279 -23.71 -26.67 13.92
CA GLN A 279 -22.36 -26.95 14.40
C GLN A 279 -22.04 -28.46 14.40
N ASP A 280 -23.01 -29.28 14.79
CA ASP A 280 -22.86 -30.74 14.81
C ASP A 280 -22.87 -31.32 13.39
N MET A 281 -23.83 -30.92 12.54
CA MET A 281 -23.91 -31.34 11.13
C MET A 281 -22.66 -30.96 10.33
N GLY A 282 -22.13 -29.77 10.54
CA GLY A 282 -20.90 -29.28 9.90
C GLY A 282 -19.64 -29.91 10.48
N ALA A 283 -19.74 -30.71 11.55
CA ALA A 283 -18.62 -31.32 12.27
C ALA A 283 -17.50 -30.29 12.62
N CYS A 284 -17.90 -29.07 12.99
CA CYS A 284 -17.00 -27.94 13.20
C CYS A 284 -15.90 -28.24 14.22
N ASN A 285 -16.21 -29.07 15.24
CA ASN A 285 -15.30 -29.51 16.30
C ASN A 285 -14.18 -30.44 15.81
N ASN A 286 -14.21 -30.87 14.54
CA ASN A 286 -13.08 -31.59 13.97
C ASN A 286 -11.86 -30.69 13.79
N CYS A 287 -12.08 -29.42 13.39
CA CYS A 287 -11.02 -28.46 13.08
C CYS A 287 -10.96 -27.26 14.03
N HIS A 288 -12.06 -26.91 14.70
CA HIS A 288 -12.12 -25.72 15.54
C HIS A 288 -12.05 -26.01 17.04
N PHE A 289 -11.32 -25.14 17.74
CA PHE A 289 -11.41 -25.06 19.20
C PHE A 289 -12.75 -24.47 19.60
N TYR A 290 -13.26 -24.89 20.77
CA TYR A 290 -14.36 -24.26 21.47
C TYR A 290 -13.99 -24.05 22.96
N GLY A 291 -13.57 -22.85 23.29
CA GLY A 291 -12.92 -22.60 24.58
C GLY A 291 -11.65 -23.42 24.69
N ASP A 292 -11.57 -24.26 25.76
CA ASP A 292 -10.44 -25.14 26.00
C ASP A 292 -10.56 -26.53 25.33
N GLN A 293 -11.68 -26.79 24.65
CA GLN A 293 -11.86 -28.03 23.91
C GLN A 293 -11.02 -28.01 22.64
N LYS A 294 -10.12 -29.00 22.53
CA LYS A 294 -9.26 -29.16 21.35
C LYS A 294 -10.01 -29.83 20.20
N PRO A 295 -9.68 -29.48 18.95
CA PRO A 295 -10.19 -30.17 17.77
C PRO A 295 -9.82 -31.64 17.76
N LYS A 296 -10.62 -32.45 17.08
CA LYS A 296 -10.40 -33.90 16.93
C LYS A 296 -9.31 -34.26 15.91
N GLN A 297 -9.11 -33.42 14.90
CA GLN A 297 -8.10 -33.62 13.85
C GLN A 297 -6.70 -33.15 14.26
N ALA A 298 -5.71 -33.43 13.42
CA ALA A 298 -4.33 -33.02 13.63
C ALA A 298 -4.14 -31.48 13.58
N ALA A 299 -3.09 -30.99 14.22
CA ALA A 299 -2.82 -29.58 14.41
C ALA A 299 -2.74 -28.75 13.10
N LEU A 300 -2.30 -29.36 12.02
CA LEU A 300 -2.26 -28.72 10.70
C LEU A 300 -3.65 -28.34 10.15
N SER A 301 -4.71 -28.99 10.64
CA SER A 301 -6.10 -28.70 10.23
C SER A 301 -6.84 -27.77 11.20
N TRP A 302 -6.18 -27.29 12.24
CA TRP A 302 -6.84 -26.50 13.29
C TRP A 302 -7.20 -25.10 12.80
N GLY A 303 -8.44 -24.73 13.05
CA GLY A 303 -9.00 -23.40 12.77
C GLY A 303 -9.05 -22.51 14.02
N PRO A 304 -9.58 -21.29 13.88
CA PRO A 304 -9.79 -20.36 14.98
C PRO A 304 -10.69 -20.93 16.08
N ASN A 305 -10.50 -20.42 17.32
CA ASN A 305 -11.34 -20.74 18.45
C ASN A 305 -12.74 -20.11 18.30
N LEU A 306 -13.78 -20.94 18.18
CA LEU A 306 -15.16 -20.49 17.96
C LEU A 306 -15.75 -19.75 19.18
N ALA A 307 -15.22 -19.93 20.38
CA ALA A 307 -15.66 -19.17 21.54
C ALA A 307 -15.46 -17.66 21.40
N LEU A 308 -14.53 -17.24 20.52
CA LEU A 308 -14.29 -15.82 20.23
C LEU A 308 -15.23 -15.25 19.18
N THR A 309 -16.01 -16.07 18.47
CA THR A 309 -16.77 -15.67 17.27
C THR A 309 -17.81 -14.60 17.59
N LYS A 310 -18.56 -14.77 18.70
CA LYS A 310 -19.65 -13.86 19.09
C LYS A 310 -19.19 -12.41 19.26
N GLU A 311 -18.03 -12.19 19.87
CA GLU A 311 -17.52 -10.86 20.16
C GLU A 311 -16.68 -10.30 19.00
N ARG A 312 -16.08 -11.20 18.22
CA ARG A 312 -15.10 -10.86 17.18
C ARG A 312 -15.75 -10.61 15.84
N LEU A 313 -16.65 -11.52 15.39
CA LEU A 313 -17.13 -11.51 14.01
C LEU A 313 -18.48 -10.80 13.89
N ARG A 314 -18.70 -10.20 12.73
CA ARG A 314 -20.02 -9.70 12.33
C ARG A 314 -20.88 -10.87 11.85
N PRO A 315 -22.13 -11.00 12.32
CA PRO A 315 -22.97 -12.12 11.95
C PRO A 315 -23.20 -12.27 10.45
N GLU A 316 -23.35 -11.16 9.72
CA GLU A 316 -23.57 -11.15 8.28
C GLU A 316 -22.35 -11.74 7.53
N TRP A 317 -21.14 -11.39 7.98
CA TRP A 317 -19.92 -11.94 7.39
C TRP A 317 -19.81 -13.45 7.60
N VAL A 318 -20.27 -13.97 8.73
CA VAL A 318 -20.25 -15.42 9.00
C VAL A 318 -21.10 -16.19 8.00
N VAL A 319 -22.25 -15.63 7.61
CA VAL A 319 -23.11 -16.23 6.57
C VAL A 319 -22.40 -16.29 5.22
N ASP A 320 -21.78 -15.19 4.81
CA ASP A 320 -21.02 -15.15 3.55
C ASP A 320 -19.81 -16.07 3.59
N TRP A 321 -19.12 -16.15 4.73
CA TRP A 321 -18.01 -17.07 4.96
C TRP A 321 -18.41 -18.54 4.78
N PHE A 322 -19.57 -18.94 5.29
CA PHE A 322 -20.05 -20.32 5.10
C PHE A 322 -20.43 -20.64 3.65
N ARG A 323 -20.81 -19.64 2.85
CA ARG A 323 -21.17 -19.85 1.45
C ARG A 323 -19.94 -20.17 0.60
N ASP A 324 -18.88 -19.40 0.75
CA ASP A 324 -17.64 -19.59 -0.01
C ASP A 324 -16.40 -19.04 0.74
N PRO A 325 -15.81 -19.84 1.64
CA PRO A 325 -14.62 -19.42 2.37
C PRO A 325 -13.42 -19.15 1.47
N GLN A 326 -13.26 -19.92 0.38
CA GLN A 326 -12.12 -19.80 -0.53
C GLN A 326 -12.18 -18.52 -1.36
N MET A 327 -13.35 -18.06 -1.73
CA MET A 327 -13.51 -16.79 -2.43
C MET A 327 -13.15 -15.60 -1.52
N ILE A 328 -13.53 -15.67 -0.23
CA ILE A 328 -13.23 -14.60 0.73
C ILE A 328 -11.77 -14.60 1.18
N MET A 329 -11.21 -15.79 1.37
CA MET A 329 -9.82 -15.96 1.83
C MET A 329 -9.16 -17.11 1.06
N PRO A 330 -8.57 -16.82 -0.08
CA PRO A 330 -7.83 -17.82 -0.85
C PRO A 330 -6.77 -18.52 0.00
N GLY A 331 -6.68 -19.84 -0.13
CA GLY A 331 -5.77 -20.67 0.67
C GLY A 331 -6.29 -21.07 2.06
N THR A 332 -7.50 -20.67 2.45
CA THR A 332 -8.09 -21.20 3.69
C THR A 332 -8.36 -22.68 3.56
N LYS A 333 -8.11 -23.43 4.65
CA LYS A 333 -8.42 -24.87 4.74
C LYS A 333 -9.88 -25.16 5.09
N MET A 334 -10.64 -24.13 5.45
CA MET A 334 -12.07 -24.31 5.74
C MET A 334 -12.81 -24.63 4.45
N PRO A 335 -13.45 -25.80 4.34
CA PRO A 335 -14.32 -26.12 3.20
C PRO A 335 -15.61 -25.29 3.27
N ALA A 336 -16.29 -25.10 2.15
CA ALA A 336 -17.67 -24.65 2.13
C ALA A 336 -18.55 -25.79 2.68
N PRO A 337 -19.12 -25.66 3.88
CA PRO A 337 -19.96 -26.72 4.41
C PRO A 337 -21.28 -26.79 3.67
N TYR A 338 -21.65 -27.98 3.19
CA TYR A 338 -23.02 -28.18 2.71
C TYR A 338 -23.96 -28.23 3.90
N ILE A 339 -24.69 -27.15 4.13
CA ILE A 339 -25.72 -27.05 5.17
C ILE A 339 -27.05 -26.91 4.49
N PRO A 340 -27.94 -27.93 4.56
CA PRO A 340 -29.30 -27.84 4.03
C PRO A 340 -30.02 -26.67 4.69
N THR A 341 -30.62 -25.79 3.89
CA THR A 341 -31.19 -24.53 4.40
C THR A 341 -32.38 -24.74 5.36
N ASP A 342 -33.10 -25.83 5.22
CA ASP A 342 -34.39 -26.08 5.93
C ASP A 342 -34.32 -27.12 7.02
N GLU A 343 -33.40 -28.09 6.95
CA GLU A 343 -33.28 -29.18 7.92
C GLU A 343 -32.94 -28.76 9.35
N PRO A 344 -31.98 -27.83 9.58
CA PRO A 344 -31.65 -27.41 10.96
C PRO A 344 -32.82 -26.74 11.67
N LEU A 345 -33.66 -26.00 10.94
CA LEU A 345 -34.86 -25.37 11.51
C LEU A 345 -35.99 -26.37 11.75
N ALA A 346 -36.15 -27.35 10.87
CA ALA A 346 -37.15 -28.41 10.99
C ALA A 346 -36.86 -29.28 12.23
N SER A 347 -35.61 -29.74 12.40
CA SER A 347 -35.19 -30.60 13.52
C SER A 347 -35.28 -29.94 14.91
N VAL A 348 -35.40 -28.61 14.98
CA VAL A 348 -35.56 -27.86 16.23
C VAL A 348 -37.00 -27.52 16.55
N ARG A 349 -37.91 -27.64 15.58
CA ARG A 349 -39.36 -27.38 15.76
C ARG A 349 -40.15 -28.59 16.31
N GLU A 350 -39.58 -29.78 16.16
CA GLU A 350 -40.11 -31.00 16.78
C GLU A 350 -39.62 -31.14 18.26
#